data_2dbf9f876afbfdbf20494729e5044c68
#
_entry.id   2dbf9f876afbfdbf20494729e5044c68
#
_cell.length_a   1.000
_cell.length_b   1.000
_cell.length_c   1.000
_cell.angle_alpha   90.00
_cell.angle_beta   90.00
_cell.angle_gamma   90.00
#
_symmetry.space_group_name_H-M   'P 1'
#
loop_
_entity.id
_entity.type
_entity.pdbx_description
1 polymer ?
#
loop_
_entity_poly.entity_id
_entity_poly.type
_entity_poly.pdbx_seq_one_letter_code
_entity_poly.pdbx_strand_id
1 'polypeptide(L)'
;MARTKGTVEGIIGTVSTARQVEFMLQLFGWGEDKIVNTIIANDPNISNNEEKIQNLRNLIRVTKSKFQSETKEHDMMDSMVGRGEMVGFDDITARPVDRVSCGIRQIDELFGFSEEFDRWGFPRGQVSLIAGSPGVGKTRLMVAVCGSMTDPDRQGELLPNAVYFQNEFALSQFKVMSSRVIKEGSRFICGDLHRLKDQLDWISNQKVCPDLVIVDSIQMIAEAKSRSGIERSIASYKSCAMELGFHICFIGQLNKQGEVAGSRSVEHLVDQVFTARTAFLPNQFSIHCSKNRWGRSGISARFEHSSFGVSCISEGLNPPRS
;
A
#
# COMPACT_ATOMS: atom_id res chain seq x y z
N MET A 1 27.57 -1.76 -6.00
CA MET A 1 27.64 -0.43 -5.37
C MET A 1 27.48 0.77 -6.32
N ALA A 2 27.54 0.62 -7.63
CA ALA A 2 27.46 1.74 -8.58
C ALA A 2 26.04 2.10 -9.09
N ARG A 3 25.02 1.26 -8.83
CA ARG A 3 23.64 1.48 -9.32
C ARG A 3 22.73 2.33 -8.40
N THR A 4 23.16 2.62 -7.18
CA THR A 4 22.38 3.40 -6.21
C THR A 4 22.62 4.91 -6.27
N LYS A 5 23.72 5.37 -6.87
CA LYS A 5 24.03 6.81 -6.95
C LYS A 5 23.07 7.60 -7.86
N GLY A 6 22.72 7.07 -9.03
CA GLY A 6 21.88 7.79 -9.99
C GLY A 6 20.41 7.98 -9.54
N THR A 7 19.92 7.16 -8.60
CA THR A 7 18.53 7.20 -8.11
C THR A 7 18.34 8.24 -7.01
N VAL A 8 19.36 8.48 -6.18
CA VAL A 8 19.33 9.45 -5.08
C VAL A 8 19.50 10.88 -5.61
N GLU A 9 20.39 11.07 -6.56
CA GLU A 9 20.66 12.39 -7.18
C GLU A 9 19.45 12.94 -7.96
N GLY A 10 18.66 12.09 -8.60
CA GLY A 10 17.46 12.50 -9.34
C GLY A 10 16.28 12.94 -8.44
N ILE A 11 16.19 12.42 -7.22
CA ILE A 11 15.10 12.72 -6.29
C ILE A 11 15.39 14.02 -5.50
N ILE A 12 16.65 14.31 -5.20
CA ILE A 12 17.07 15.44 -4.36
C ILE A 12 16.75 16.81 -4.99
N GLY A 13 16.71 16.90 -6.32
CA GLY A 13 16.46 18.19 -7.02
C GLY A 13 15.02 18.70 -7.03
N THR A 14 14.04 17.88 -6.67
CA THR A 14 12.59 18.17 -6.88
C THR A 14 11.76 18.27 -5.61
N VAL A 15 12.32 17.97 -4.43
CA VAL A 15 11.57 17.87 -3.15
C VAL A 15 12.10 18.86 -2.13
N SER A 16 11.22 19.41 -1.25
CA SER A 16 11.66 20.31 -0.17
C SER A 16 12.69 19.65 0.76
N THR A 17 13.61 20.43 1.29
CA THR A 17 14.71 19.96 2.16
C THR A 17 14.22 19.10 3.34
N ALA A 18 13.07 19.46 3.93
CA ALA A 18 12.48 18.69 5.04
C ALA A 18 12.10 17.28 4.62
N ARG A 19 11.46 17.13 3.45
CA ARG A 19 11.07 15.81 2.90
C ARG A 19 12.29 14.99 2.45
N GLN A 20 13.34 15.64 1.98
CA GLN A 20 14.60 14.95 1.65
C GLN A 20 15.25 14.34 2.89
N VAL A 21 15.27 15.09 4.01
CA VAL A 21 15.76 14.60 5.31
C VAL A 21 14.93 13.42 5.79
N GLU A 22 13.63 13.55 5.76
CA GLU A 22 12.68 12.51 6.15
C GLU A 22 12.90 11.21 5.33
N PHE A 23 12.98 11.34 4.00
CA PHE A 23 13.26 10.26 3.07
C PHE A 23 14.61 9.55 3.36
N MET A 24 15.68 10.33 3.61
CA MET A 24 17.00 9.76 3.89
C MET A 24 17.08 9.06 5.23
N LEU A 25 16.33 9.54 6.23
CA LEU A 25 16.23 8.89 7.53
C LEU A 25 15.42 7.59 7.44
N GLN A 26 14.25 7.62 6.80
CA GLN A 26 13.35 6.48 6.67
C GLN A 26 13.88 5.38 5.76
N LEU A 27 14.31 5.74 4.53
CA LEU A 27 14.69 4.76 3.52
C LEU A 27 16.09 4.20 3.69
N PHE A 28 17.01 5.01 4.18
CA PHE A 28 18.42 4.61 4.21
C PHE A 28 18.98 4.49 5.62
N GLY A 29 18.26 4.90 6.66
CA GLY A 29 18.76 4.91 8.02
C GLY A 29 20.08 5.71 8.16
N TRP A 30 20.26 6.76 7.33
CA TRP A 30 21.52 7.48 7.28
C TRP A 30 21.75 8.31 8.54
N GLY A 31 23.02 8.37 8.97
CA GLY A 31 23.44 9.26 10.04
C GLY A 31 23.43 10.73 9.59
N GLU A 32 23.39 11.65 10.57
CA GLU A 32 23.31 13.11 10.39
C GLU A 32 24.33 13.62 9.36
N ASP A 33 25.61 13.28 9.52
CA ASP A 33 26.67 13.79 8.65
C ASP A 33 26.52 13.30 7.19
N LYS A 34 26.03 12.09 6.98
CA LYS A 34 25.82 11.57 5.64
C LYS A 34 24.67 12.29 4.93
N ILE A 35 23.60 12.61 5.64
CA ILE A 35 22.46 13.37 5.12
C ILE A 35 22.90 14.80 4.78
N VAL A 36 23.59 15.48 5.73
CA VAL A 36 24.10 16.83 5.54
C VAL A 36 25.00 16.91 4.31
N ASN A 37 26.00 16.03 4.21
CA ASN A 37 26.94 16.00 3.07
C ASN A 37 26.25 15.73 1.75
N THR A 38 25.20 14.89 1.73
CA THR A 38 24.46 14.59 0.51
C THR A 38 23.62 15.78 0.06
N ILE A 39 22.97 16.49 0.98
CA ILE A 39 22.18 17.67 0.65
C ILE A 39 23.09 18.83 0.20
N ILE A 40 24.21 19.08 0.91
CA ILE A 40 25.18 20.10 0.53
C ILE A 40 25.77 19.87 -0.85
N ALA A 41 26.09 18.60 -1.19
CA ALA A 41 26.64 18.25 -2.50
C ALA A 41 25.67 18.53 -3.66
N ASN A 42 24.36 18.58 -3.38
CA ASN A 42 23.32 18.77 -4.39
C ASN A 42 22.66 20.17 -4.35
N ASP A 43 22.98 21.01 -3.37
CA ASP A 43 22.48 22.39 -3.29
C ASP A 43 23.63 23.38 -2.97
N PRO A 44 24.20 24.05 -4.02
CA PRO A 44 25.26 25.04 -3.85
C PRO A 44 24.90 26.24 -2.95
N ASN A 45 23.61 26.54 -2.76
CA ASN A 45 23.16 27.62 -1.90
C ASN A 45 23.27 27.29 -0.40
N ILE A 46 23.46 26.04 -0.05
CA ILE A 46 23.66 25.58 1.33
C ILE A 46 25.15 25.40 1.62
N SER A 47 25.94 24.99 0.65
CA SER A 47 27.36 24.60 0.82
C SER A 47 28.25 25.68 1.44
N ASN A 48 27.97 26.96 1.22
CA ASN A 48 28.78 28.08 1.66
C ASN A 48 28.12 28.95 2.79
N ASN A 49 27.07 28.44 3.43
CA ASN A 49 26.35 29.18 4.46
C ASN A 49 26.22 28.31 5.75
N GLU A 50 27.05 28.65 6.73
CA GLU A 50 27.14 27.98 8.02
C GLU A 50 25.78 27.96 8.78
N GLU A 51 25.02 29.06 8.70
CA GLU A 51 23.69 29.14 9.32
C GLU A 51 22.70 28.17 8.70
N LYS A 52 22.69 28.03 7.38
CA LYS A 52 21.84 27.06 6.68
C LYS A 52 22.24 25.61 6.99
N ILE A 53 23.53 25.34 7.11
CA ILE A 53 24.04 24.03 7.52
C ILE A 53 23.58 23.69 8.95
N GLN A 54 23.66 24.65 9.87
CA GLN A 54 23.21 24.47 11.25
C GLN A 54 21.70 24.27 11.34
N ASN A 55 20.92 25.00 10.55
CA ASN A 55 19.48 24.82 10.44
C ASN A 55 19.12 23.42 9.86
N LEU A 56 19.87 22.94 8.88
CA LEU A 56 19.72 21.59 8.33
C LEU A 56 20.02 20.52 9.40
N ARG A 57 21.10 20.67 10.19
CA ARG A 57 21.39 19.77 11.30
C ARG A 57 20.28 19.75 12.36
N ASN A 58 19.75 20.90 12.70
CA ASN A 58 18.63 21.01 13.63
C ASN A 58 17.37 20.32 13.07
N LEU A 59 17.05 20.50 11.79
CA LEU A 59 15.94 19.83 11.12
C LEU A 59 16.11 18.31 11.16
N ILE A 60 17.31 17.78 10.88
CA ILE A 60 17.60 16.34 10.95
C ILE A 60 17.37 15.80 12.38
N ARG A 61 17.85 16.52 13.39
CA ARG A 61 17.69 16.11 14.80
C ARG A 61 16.24 16.10 15.24
N VAL A 62 15.48 17.15 14.90
CA VAL A 62 14.04 17.24 15.21
C VAL A 62 13.27 16.11 14.51
N THR A 63 13.52 15.89 13.22
CA THR A 63 12.88 14.84 12.46
C THR A 63 13.22 13.45 13.03
N LYS A 64 14.51 13.22 13.35
CA LYS A 64 14.96 11.96 13.97
C LYS A 64 14.35 11.74 15.35
N SER A 65 14.26 12.78 16.18
CA SER A 65 13.62 12.72 17.50
C SER A 65 12.13 12.41 17.39
N LYS A 66 11.44 13.01 16.41
CA LYS A 66 10.03 12.73 16.12
C LYS A 66 9.83 11.23 15.75
N PHE A 67 10.65 10.71 14.84
CA PHE A 67 10.60 9.28 14.50
C PHE A 67 10.92 8.37 15.69
N GLN A 68 11.90 8.73 16.53
CA GLN A 68 12.24 7.94 17.71
C GLN A 68 11.15 7.97 18.79
N SER A 69 10.42 9.08 18.93
CA SER A 69 9.27 9.16 19.83
C SER A 69 8.09 8.34 19.29
N GLU A 70 7.78 8.47 18.01
CA GLU A 70 6.74 7.69 17.33
C GLU A 70 7.05 6.17 17.38
N THR A 71 8.32 5.77 17.16
CA THR A 71 8.74 4.36 17.28
C THR A 71 8.67 3.87 18.72
N LYS A 72 9.08 4.67 19.71
CA LYS A 72 8.99 4.28 21.14
C LYS A 72 7.55 4.18 21.63
N GLU A 73 6.67 5.09 21.20
CA GLU A 73 5.23 4.98 21.48
C GLU A 73 4.64 3.75 20.79
N HIS A 74 5.06 3.44 19.56
CA HIS A 74 4.65 2.25 18.83
C HIS A 74 5.13 0.97 19.55
N ASP A 75 6.42 0.86 19.89
CA ASP A 75 6.99 -0.27 20.61
C ASP A 75 6.35 -0.49 22.00
N MET A 76 6.04 0.58 22.74
CA MET A 76 5.36 0.47 24.04
C MET A 76 3.92 -0.04 23.93
N MET A 77 3.18 0.33 22.87
CA MET A 77 1.79 -0.10 22.69
C MET A 77 1.67 -1.46 22.01
N ASP A 78 2.57 -1.83 21.10
CA ASP A 78 2.62 -3.19 20.51
C ASP A 78 2.95 -4.23 21.59
N SER A 79 3.72 -3.88 22.62
CA SER A 79 3.92 -4.72 23.80
C SER A 79 2.63 -4.93 24.63
N MET A 80 1.66 -4.00 24.54
CA MET A 80 0.37 -4.12 25.26
C MET A 80 -0.67 -4.94 24.48
N VAL A 81 -0.77 -4.74 23.17
CA VAL A 81 -1.76 -5.45 22.33
C VAL A 81 -1.44 -6.95 22.20
N GLY A 82 -0.16 -7.34 22.27
CA GLY A 82 0.28 -8.74 22.15
C GLY A 82 0.14 -9.59 23.43
N ARG A 83 -0.15 -9.00 24.59
CA ARG A 83 -0.15 -9.70 25.88
C ARG A 83 -1.52 -10.18 26.37
N GLY A 84 -2.58 -9.89 25.62
CA GLY A 84 -3.94 -10.27 26.04
C GLY A 84 -4.38 -9.63 27.35
N GLU A 85 -3.88 -8.44 27.67
CA GLU A 85 -4.26 -7.70 28.87
C GLU A 85 -5.66 -7.12 28.70
N MET A 86 -6.46 -7.21 29.75
CA MET A 86 -7.75 -6.51 29.82
C MET A 86 -7.52 -5.10 30.37
N VAL A 87 -7.97 -4.11 29.62
CA VAL A 87 -7.86 -2.69 30.00
C VAL A 87 -9.26 -2.06 30.01
N GLY A 88 -9.48 -1.04 30.83
CA GLY A 88 -10.72 -0.27 30.83
C GLY A 88 -10.93 0.42 29.48
N PHE A 89 -12.19 0.56 29.04
CA PHE A 89 -12.48 1.23 27.77
C PHE A 89 -11.91 2.66 27.72
N ASP A 90 -12.00 3.39 28.83
CA ASP A 90 -11.53 4.77 28.96
C ASP A 90 -9.99 4.88 28.97
N ASP A 91 -9.30 3.77 29.25
CA ASP A 91 -7.84 3.69 29.24
C ASP A 91 -7.28 3.38 27.83
N ILE A 92 -8.17 3.07 26.86
CA ILE A 92 -7.78 2.80 25.48
C ILE A 92 -7.51 4.12 24.75
N THR A 93 -6.27 4.33 24.34
CA THR A 93 -5.95 5.45 23.46
C THR A 93 -6.47 5.17 22.05
N ALA A 94 -7.47 5.93 21.59
CA ALA A 94 -7.98 5.82 20.23
C ALA A 94 -6.88 6.22 19.24
N ARG A 95 -6.63 5.35 18.25
CA ARG A 95 -5.73 5.65 17.13
C ARG A 95 -6.55 5.70 15.85
N PRO A 96 -6.63 6.85 15.19
CA PRO A 96 -7.26 6.93 13.89
C PRO A 96 -6.46 6.16 12.86
N VAL A 97 -7.18 5.62 11.88
CA VAL A 97 -6.56 4.81 10.81
C VAL A 97 -6.02 5.73 9.73
N ASP A 98 -4.69 5.78 9.62
CA ASP A 98 -4.03 6.46 8.50
C ASP A 98 -4.26 5.71 7.19
N ARG A 99 -4.12 6.42 6.07
CA ARG A 99 -4.38 5.89 4.73
C ARG A 99 -3.26 6.21 3.77
N VAL A 100 -3.14 5.38 2.77
CA VAL A 100 -2.24 5.61 1.64
C VAL A 100 -3.04 5.73 0.35
N SER A 101 -2.88 6.84 -0.34
CA SER A 101 -3.51 7.06 -1.65
C SER A 101 -2.75 6.33 -2.75
N CYS A 102 -3.48 5.65 -3.63
CA CYS A 102 -2.89 5.10 -4.84
C CYS A 102 -2.81 6.12 -6.00
N GLY A 103 -3.44 7.29 -5.85
CA GLY A 103 -3.50 8.31 -6.89
C GLY A 103 -4.59 8.08 -7.95
N ILE A 104 -5.34 6.98 -7.88
CA ILE A 104 -6.55 6.75 -8.68
C ILE A 104 -7.75 7.12 -7.79
N ARG A 105 -8.27 8.33 -7.98
CA ARG A 105 -9.28 8.94 -7.11
C ARG A 105 -10.43 7.99 -6.77
N GLN A 106 -11.03 7.33 -7.76
CA GLN A 106 -12.19 6.47 -7.54
C GLN A 106 -11.86 5.20 -6.77
N ILE A 107 -10.63 4.70 -6.86
CA ILE A 107 -10.14 3.60 -6.02
C ILE A 107 -9.98 4.11 -4.59
N ASP A 108 -9.32 5.25 -4.41
CA ASP A 108 -9.14 5.84 -3.08
C ASP A 108 -10.47 6.12 -2.39
N GLU A 109 -11.48 6.64 -3.13
CA GLU A 109 -12.84 6.86 -2.65
C GLU A 109 -13.57 5.55 -2.25
N LEU A 110 -13.34 4.44 -2.97
CA LEU A 110 -13.89 3.12 -2.60
C LEU A 110 -13.33 2.61 -1.27
N PHE A 111 -12.06 2.86 -1.00
CA PHE A 111 -11.42 2.44 0.25
C PHE A 111 -11.79 3.35 1.42
N GLY A 112 -12.02 4.63 1.19
CA GLY A 112 -12.60 5.57 2.15
C GLY A 112 -11.67 6.73 2.53
N PHE A 113 -12.16 7.59 3.43
CA PHE A 113 -11.54 8.82 3.88
C PHE A 113 -11.17 8.75 5.36
N SER A 114 -10.08 9.38 5.75
CA SER A 114 -9.71 9.65 7.15
C SER A 114 -9.80 11.15 7.39
N GLU A 115 -10.72 11.58 8.23
CA GLU A 115 -10.92 13.01 8.58
C GLU A 115 -9.70 13.57 9.30
N GLU A 116 -9.09 12.79 10.20
CA GLU A 116 -7.96 13.24 11.00
C GLU A 116 -6.69 13.48 10.17
N PHE A 117 -6.46 12.63 9.15
CA PHE A 117 -5.29 12.77 8.27
C PHE A 117 -5.61 13.51 6.97
N ASP A 118 -6.87 13.95 6.77
CA ASP A 118 -7.36 14.57 5.51
C ASP A 118 -6.91 13.78 4.27
N ARG A 119 -7.14 12.44 4.29
CA ARG A 119 -6.60 11.56 3.27
C ARG A 119 -7.55 10.45 2.87
N TRP A 120 -7.67 10.26 1.56
CA TRP A 120 -8.35 9.11 0.93
C TRP A 120 -7.36 7.97 0.69
N GLY A 121 -7.89 6.73 0.60
CA GLY A 121 -7.12 5.58 0.14
C GLY A 121 -7.18 4.36 1.04
N PHE A 122 -6.19 3.51 0.88
CA PHE A 122 -6.06 2.22 1.57
C PHE A 122 -5.77 2.41 3.06
N PRO A 123 -6.62 1.90 3.97
CA PRO A 123 -6.39 2.02 5.41
C PRO A 123 -5.20 1.16 5.84
N ARG A 124 -4.22 1.75 6.52
CA ARG A 124 -3.04 1.05 7.03
C ARG A 124 -3.41 0.03 8.12
N GLY A 125 -2.65 -1.06 8.19
CA GLY A 125 -2.88 -2.14 9.16
C GLY A 125 -4.14 -2.96 8.88
N GLN A 126 -4.76 -2.84 7.70
CA GLN A 126 -6.04 -3.46 7.36
C GLN A 126 -5.94 -4.41 6.17
N VAL A 127 -6.94 -5.26 6.05
CA VAL A 127 -7.02 -6.32 5.05
C VAL A 127 -8.23 -6.15 4.17
N SER A 128 -8.02 -6.17 2.86
CA SER A 128 -9.10 -6.18 1.88
C SER A 128 -9.06 -7.41 0.97
N LEU A 129 -10.22 -7.72 0.40
CA LEU A 129 -10.40 -8.77 -0.59
C LEU A 129 -11.14 -8.21 -1.81
N ILE A 130 -10.56 -8.40 -2.99
CA ILE A 130 -11.20 -8.14 -4.27
C ILE A 130 -11.50 -9.47 -4.93
N ALA A 131 -12.77 -9.87 -4.95
CA ALA A 131 -13.22 -11.12 -5.54
C ALA A 131 -13.98 -10.89 -6.84
N GLY A 132 -13.92 -11.82 -7.77
CA GLY A 132 -14.64 -11.73 -9.05
C GLY A 132 -14.32 -12.89 -9.96
N SER A 133 -15.13 -13.04 -11.02
CA SER A 133 -14.94 -14.08 -12.04
C SER A 133 -13.54 -13.99 -12.66
N PRO A 134 -12.98 -15.13 -13.14
CA PRO A 134 -11.76 -15.09 -13.93
C PRO A 134 -11.92 -14.16 -15.14
N GLY A 135 -10.85 -13.41 -15.48
CA GLY A 135 -10.85 -12.53 -16.64
C GLY A 135 -11.57 -11.19 -16.47
N VAL A 136 -12.24 -10.91 -15.34
CA VAL A 136 -12.98 -9.64 -15.14
C VAL A 136 -12.06 -8.41 -15.02
N GLY A 137 -10.75 -8.59 -14.81
CA GLY A 137 -9.78 -7.50 -14.80
C GLY A 137 -9.17 -7.16 -13.45
N LYS A 138 -9.36 -7.97 -12.41
CA LYS A 138 -8.81 -7.76 -11.06
C LYS A 138 -7.29 -7.52 -11.06
N THR A 139 -6.54 -8.44 -11.65
CA THR A 139 -5.08 -8.35 -11.79
C THR A 139 -4.66 -7.06 -12.49
N ARG A 140 -5.28 -6.74 -13.65
CA ARG A 140 -4.95 -5.50 -14.39
C ARG A 140 -5.23 -4.24 -13.58
N LEU A 141 -6.34 -4.21 -12.84
CA LEU A 141 -6.68 -3.09 -11.96
C LEU A 141 -5.64 -2.91 -10.86
N MET A 142 -5.25 -3.99 -10.18
CA MET A 142 -4.29 -3.89 -9.08
C MET A 142 -2.86 -3.61 -9.57
N VAL A 143 -2.51 -4.04 -10.78
CA VAL A 143 -1.27 -3.61 -11.45
C VAL A 143 -1.33 -2.11 -11.76
N ALA A 144 -2.46 -1.57 -12.23
CA ALA A 144 -2.63 -0.13 -12.47
C ALA A 144 -2.52 0.66 -11.15
N VAL A 145 -3.08 0.14 -10.05
CA VAL A 145 -2.93 0.71 -8.70
C VAL A 145 -1.46 0.79 -8.30
N CYS A 146 -0.72 -0.31 -8.37
CA CYS A 146 0.71 -0.33 -8.05
C CYS A 146 1.51 0.62 -8.95
N GLY A 147 1.20 0.65 -10.24
CA GLY A 147 1.83 1.55 -11.19
C GLY A 147 1.58 3.02 -10.89
N SER A 148 0.35 3.38 -10.51
CA SER A 148 -0.03 4.74 -10.14
C SER A 148 0.62 5.17 -8.81
N MET A 149 0.69 4.28 -7.82
CA MET A 149 1.37 4.55 -6.55
C MET A 149 2.85 4.88 -6.76
N THR A 150 3.48 4.28 -7.75
CA THR A 150 4.92 4.40 -8.03
C THR A 150 5.20 5.22 -9.29
N ASP A 151 4.24 6.01 -9.77
CA ASP A 151 4.39 6.87 -10.96
C ASP A 151 5.45 7.95 -10.70
N PRO A 152 6.54 7.99 -11.51
CA PRO A 152 7.62 8.94 -11.34
C PRO A 152 7.21 10.41 -11.52
N ASP A 153 6.07 10.66 -12.18
CA ASP A 153 5.58 12.02 -12.43
C ASP A 153 4.71 12.57 -11.28
N ARG A 154 4.47 11.81 -10.23
CA ARG A 154 3.85 12.33 -9.00
C ARG A 154 4.82 13.26 -8.28
N GLN A 155 4.84 14.52 -8.71
CA GLN A 155 5.74 15.54 -8.20
C GLN A 155 5.42 15.89 -6.74
N GLY A 156 6.46 15.97 -5.93
CA GLY A 156 6.40 16.51 -4.56
C GLY A 156 5.86 15.55 -3.50
N GLU A 157 5.52 14.31 -3.84
CA GLU A 157 5.11 13.28 -2.90
C GLU A 157 6.20 12.23 -2.70
N LEU A 158 6.38 11.77 -1.46
CA LEU A 158 7.03 10.48 -1.21
C LEU A 158 6.16 9.42 -1.87
N LEU A 159 6.70 8.77 -2.90
CA LEU A 159 5.97 7.71 -3.60
C LEU A 159 5.75 6.54 -2.64
N PRO A 160 4.51 6.10 -2.46
CA PRO A 160 4.22 4.90 -1.69
C PRO A 160 4.94 3.69 -2.29
N ASN A 161 5.33 2.75 -1.43
CA ASN A 161 5.99 1.53 -1.85
C ASN A 161 4.96 0.41 -2.02
N ALA A 162 4.83 -0.14 -3.22
CA ALA A 162 3.90 -1.22 -3.52
C ALA A 162 4.65 -2.53 -3.81
N VAL A 163 4.12 -3.63 -3.28
CA VAL A 163 4.62 -4.99 -3.47
C VAL A 163 3.52 -5.86 -4.04
N TYR A 164 3.84 -6.65 -5.05
CA TYR A 164 2.92 -7.55 -5.73
C TYR A 164 3.44 -8.98 -5.70
N PHE A 165 2.84 -9.85 -4.90
CA PHE A 165 3.08 -11.29 -4.96
C PHE A 165 2.17 -11.90 -6.02
N GLN A 166 2.79 -12.25 -7.13
CA GLN A 166 2.15 -12.85 -8.29
C GLN A 166 2.39 -14.36 -8.27
N ASN A 167 1.34 -15.13 -8.17
CA ASN A 167 1.41 -16.60 -8.00
C ASN A 167 0.72 -17.37 -9.14
N GLU A 168 0.19 -16.69 -10.18
CA GLU A 168 -0.55 -17.35 -11.28
C GLU A 168 0.26 -17.50 -12.57
N PHE A 169 1.25 -16.63 -12.81
CA PHE A 169 2.04 -16.59 -14.04
C PHE A 169 3.53 -16.59 -13.74
N ALA A 170 4.36 -16.90 -14.73
CA ALA A 170 5.78 -16.61 -14.66
C ALA A 170 6.02 -15.09 -14.63
N LEU A 171 7.00 -14.61 -13.86
CA LEU A 171 7.31 -13.18 -13.73
C LEU A 171 7.58 -12.50 -15.09
N SER A 172 8.16 -13.21 -16.06
CA SER A 172 8.37 -12.70 -17.41
C SER A 172 7.06 -12.40 -18.14
N GLN A 173 6.06 -13.26 -18.03
CA GLN A 173 4.72 -13.08 -18.61
C GLN A 173 3.97 -11.95 -17.89
N PHE A 174 4.07 -11.92 -16.55
CA PHE A 174 3.53 -10.84 -15.74
C PHE A 174 4.12 -9.49 -16.14
N LYS A 175 5.43 -9.40 -16.38
CA LYS A 175 6.10 -8.19 -16.85
C LYS A 175 5.54 -7.70 -18.19
N VAL A 176 5.35 -8.61 -19.16
CA VAL A 176 4.79 -8.26 -20.48
C VAL A 176 3.35 -7.74 -20.35
N MET A 177 2.53 -8.38 -19.52
CA MET A 177 1.16 -7.92 -19.26
C MET A 177 1.15 -6.55 -18.56
N SER A 178 1.95 -6.39 -17.52
CA SER A 178 2.02 -5.18 -16.69
C SER A 178 2.53 -3.97 -17.48
N SER A 179 3.52 -4.14 -18.35
CA SER A 179 4.09 -3.05 -19.16
C SER A 179 3.08 -2.34 -20.08
N ARG A 180 1.91 -2.96 -20.33
CA ARG A 180 0.80 -2.36 -21.09
C ARG A 180 -0.14 -1.53 -20.22
N VAL A 181 -0.01 -1.62 -18.90
CA VAL A 181 -0.95 -1.04 -17.93
C VAL A 181 -0.32 0.08 -17.14
N ILE A 182 0.99 -0.03 -16.87
CA ILE A 182 1.75 0.92 -16.07
C ILE A 182 2.53 1.88 -16.95
N LYS A 183 2.78 3.07 -16.42
CA LYS A 183 3.64 4.05 -17.06
C LYS A 183 5.11 3.61 -17.01
N GLU A 184 5.88 3.97 -18.02
CA GLU A 184 7.33 3.78 -18.02
C GLU A 184 7.95 4.51 -16.83
N GLY A 185 8.85 3.82 -16.12
CA GLY A 185 9.47 4.36 -14.91
C GLY A 185 8.78 4.02 -13.60
N SER A 186 7.53 3.50 -13.61
CA SER A 186 6.88 2.98 -12.41
C SER A 186 7.66 1.81 -11.80
N ARG A 187 7.84 1.78 -10.49
CA ARG A 187 8.79 0.91 -9.78
C ARG A 187 8.18 0.20 -8.58
N PHE A 188 7.13 -0.58 -8.78
CA PHE A 188 6.70 -1.49 -7.72
C PHE A 188 7.52 -2.79 -7.75
N ILE A 189 7.60 -3.46 -6.60
CA ILE A 189 8.32 -4.73 -6.45
C ILE A 189 7.35 -5.86 -6.74
N CYS A 190 7.77 -6.86 -7.53
CA CYS A 190 6.97 -8.07 -7.74
C CYS A 190 7.81 -9.33 -7.50
N GLY A 191 7.16 -10.37 -6.99
CA GLY A 191 7.75 -11.66 -6.69
C GLY A 191 6.80 -12.82 -6.92
N ASP A 192 7.34 -14.02 -7.09
CA ASP A 192 6.62 -15.29 -7.26
C ASP A 192 6.78 -16.21 -6.05
N LEU A 193 6.77 -15.63 -4.86
CA LEU A 193 6.83 -16.38 -3.62
C LEU A 193 5.48 -17.08 -3.35
N HIS A 194 5.48 -18.43 -3.35
CA HIS A 194 4.27 -19.23 -3.22
C HIS A 194 3.95 -19.66 -1.79
N ARG A 195 4.89 -19.54 -0.85
CA ARG A 195 4.69 -19.94 0.54
C ARG A 195 4.40 -18.73 1.41
N LEU A 196 3.41 -18.85 2.28
CA LEU A 196 3.02 -17.81 3.22
C LEU A 196 4.23 -17.31 4.05
N LYS A 197 4.99 -18.25 4.59
CA LYS A 197 6.18 -17.91 5.39
C LYS A 197 7.17 -17.07 4.61
N ASP A 198 7.49 -17.46 3.37
CA ASP A 198 8.49 -16.78 2.56
C ASP A 198 8.04 -15.35 2.22
N GLN A 199 6.74 -15.14 1.99
CA GLN A 199 6.15 -13.81 1.74
C GLN A 199 6.22 -12.93 2.99
N LEU A 200 5.83 -13.46 4.16
CA LEU A 200 5.86 -12.72 5.43
C LEU A 200 7.30 -12.42 5.87
N ASP A 201 8.21 -13.39 5.77
CA ASP A 201 9.64 -13.19 6.07
C ASP A 201 10.24 -12.13 5.15
N TRP A 202 9.86 -12.14 3.86
CA TRP A 202 10.33 -11.12 2.92
C TRP A 202 9.84 -9.73 3.32
N ILE A 203 8.55 -9.55 3.63
CA ILE A 203 7.97 -8.27 4.07
C ILE A 203 8.67 -7.76 5.33
N SER A 204 8.81 -8.62 6.36
CA SER A 204 9.37 -8.25 7.66
C SER A 204 10.86 -7.89 7.61
N ASN A 205 11.59 -8.41 6.62
CA ASN A 205 13.01 -8.12 6.45
C ASN A 205 13.29 -6.88 5.56
N GLN A 206 12.26 -6.17 5.09
CA GLN A 206 12.48 -4.95 4.30
C GLN A 206 12.95 -3.81 5.21
N LYS A 207 13.93 -3.03 4.72
CA LYS A 207 14.39 -1.82 5.43
C LYS A 207 13.32 -0.73 5.49
N VAL A 208 12.39 -0.76 4.56
CA VAL A 208 11.23 0.12 4.46
C VAL A 208 10.02 -0.75 4.28
N CYS A 209 9.09 -0.65 5.20
CA CYS A 209 7.83 -1.37 5.11
C CYS A 209 7.08 -0.94 3.85
N PRO A 210 6.52 -1.88 3.06
CA PRO A 210 5.63 -1.51 1.97
C PRO A 210 4.39 -0.78 2.51
N ASP A 211 3.82 0.11 1.71
CA ASP A 211 2.54 0.77 2.02
C ASP A 211 1.35 -0.10 1.59
N LEU A 212 1.51 -0.82 0.49
CA LEU A 212 0.52 -1.72 -0.07
C LEU A 212 1.16 -3.04 -0.49
N VAL A 213 0.56 -4.14 -0.06
CA VAL A 213 0.91 -5.51 -0.49
C VAL A 213 -0.28 -6.12 -1.21
N ILE A 214 -0.06 -6.61 -2.43
CA ILE A 214 -1.05 -7.36 -3.21
C ILE A 214 -0.66 -8.83 -3.24
N VAL A 215 -1.63 -9.72 -3.03
CA VAL A 215 -1.46 -11.18 -3.18
C VAL A 215 -2.45 -11.69 -4.24
N ASP A 216 -1.91 -12.07 -5.38
CA ASP A 216 -2.68 -12.55 -6.55
C ASP A 216 -2.24 -13.96 -6.96
N SER A 217 -3.01 -14.98 -6.59
CA SER A 217 -4.23 -14.95 -5.78
C SER A 217 -4.02 -15.70 -4.46
N ILE A 218 -4.89 -15.43 -3.49
CA ILE A 218 -4.83 -16.07 -2.18
C ILE A 218 -4.91 -17.60 -2.29
N GLN A 219 -5.66 -18.14 -3.26
CA GLN A 219 -5.81 -19.58 -3.49
C GLN A 219 -4.51 -20.25 -3.96
N MET A 220 -3.56 -19.48 -4.48
CA MET A 220 -2.29 -20.00 -4.99
C MET A 220 -1.20 -20.08 -3.91
N ILE A 221 -1.44 -19.55 -2.72
CA ILE A 221 -0.53 -19.74 -1.57
C ILE A 221 -0.49 -21.23 -1.22
N ALA A 222 0.70 -21.76 -1.00
CA ALA A 222 0.91 -23.21 -0.77
C ALA A 222 0.10 -23.73 0.44
N GLU A 223 -0.01 -22.94 1.49
CA GLU A 223 -0.74 -23.24 2.71
C GLU A 223 -2.27 -23.06 2.56
N ALA A 224 -2.73 -22.34 1.55
CA ALA A 224 -4.15 -22.02 1.31
C ALA A 224 -4.92 -23.07 0.48
N LYS A 225 -4.50 -24.34 0.53
CA LYS A 225 -5.15 -25.45 -0.23
C LYS A 225 -6.47 -25.92 0.40
N SER A 226 -6.77 -25.51 1.60
CA SER A 226 -8.02 -25.79 2.30
C SER A 226 -8.64 -24.51 2.82
N ARG A 227 -9.93 -24.57 3.19
CA ARG A 227 -10.62 -23.44 3.82
C ARG A 227 -9.87 -22.93 5.05
N SER A 228 -9.51 -23.82 5.97
CA SER A 228 -8.76 -23.47 7.18
C SER A 228 -7.35 -22.95 6.87
N GLY A 229 -6.74 -23.39 5.76
CA GLY A 229 -5.48 -22.85 5.28
C GLY A 229 -5.61 -21.40 4.81
N ILE A 230 -6.66 -21.08 4.03
CA ILE A 230 -6.96 -19.72 3.61
C ILE A 230 -7.20 -18.82 4.83
N GLU A 231 -8.03 -19.27 5.78
CA GLU A 231 -8.34 -18.53 7.00
C GLU A 231 -7.08 -18.22 7.83
N ARG A 232 -6.21 -19.20 8.02
CA ARG A 232 -4.93 -19.02 8.71
C ARG A 232 -3.99 -18.06 7.97
N SER A 233 -3.92 -18.17 6.64
CA SER A 233 -3.10 -17.28 5.83
C SER A 233 -3.55 -15.83 5.97
N ILE A 234 -4.86 -15.57 5.90
CA ILE A 234 -5.44 -14.24 6.10
C ILE A 234 -5.12 -13.71 7.51
N ALA A 235 -5.29 -14.55 8.54
CA ALA A 235 -5.03 -14.15 9.92
C ALA A 235 -3.54 -13.78 10.13
N SER A 236 -2.60 -14.57 9.57
CA SER A 236 -1.17 -14.26 9.63
C SER A 236 -0.81 -12.97 8.93
N TYR A 237 -1.35 -12.75 7.75
CA TYR A 237 -1.15 -11.48 7.03
C TYR A 237 -1.76 -10.29 7.76
N LYS A 238 -2.95 -10.46 8.34
CA LYS A 238 -3.60 -9.40 9.12
C LYS A 238 -2.76 -9.01 10.33
N SER A 239 -2.21 -9.99 11.07
CA SER A 239 -1.31 -9.73 12.18
C SER A 239 -0.08 -8.93 11.74
N CYS A 240 0.58 -9.38 10.67
CA CYS A 240 1.75 -8.70 10.11
C CYS A 240 1.41 -7.28 9.61
N ALA A 241 0.27 -7.09 8.94
CA ALA A 241 -0.17 -5.79 8.46
C ALA A 241 -0.47 -4.82 9.62
N MET A 242 -1.09 -5.29 10.69
CA MET A 242 -1.35 -4.49 11.90
C MET A 242 -0.05 -4.08 12.60
N GLU A 243 0.90 -5.01 12.70
CA GLU A 243 2.20 -4.77 13.34
C GLU A 243 3.07 -3.78 12.55
N LEU A 244 3.16 -3.95 11.23
CA LEU A 244 4.05 -3.16 10.39
C LEU A 244 3.37 -1.94 9.73
N GLY A 245 2.07 -1.78 9.85
CA GLY A 245 1.35 -0.60 9.38
C GLY A 245 1.13 -0.52 7.86
N PHE A 246 1.12 -1.63 7.12
CA PHE A 246 0.80 -1.63 5.68
C PHE A 246 -0.64 -2.09 5.42
N HIS A 247 -1.16 -1.79 4.22
CA HIS A 247 -2.42 -2.38 3.75
C HIS A 247 -2.15 -3.63 2.93
N ILE A 248 -2.94 -4.69 3.14
CA ILE A 248 -2.89 -5.88 2.28
C ILE A 248 -4.19 -6.07 1.52
N CYS A 249 -4.08 -6.31 0.21
CA CYS A 249 -5.19 -6.61 -0.67
C CYS A 249 -5.03 -7.99 -1.28
N PHE A 250 -5.94 -8.91 -0.94
CA PHE A 250 -6.02 -10.21 -1.58
C PHE A 250 -6.87 -10.15 -2.84
N ILE A 251 -6.41 -10.80 -3.89
CA ILE A 251 -7.22 -11.11 -5.06
C ILE A 251 -7.76 -12.53 -4.90
N GLY A 252 -9.07 -12.69 -5.10
CA GLY A 252 -9.77 -13.96 -4.99
C GLY A 252 -10.67 -14.23 -6.18
N GLN A 253 -11.02 -15.51 -6.37
CA GLN A 253 -12.00 -15.93 -7.37
C GLN A 253 -13.36 -16.16 -6.70
N LEU A 254 -14.44 -15.91 -7.43
CA LEU A 254 -15.78 -16.32 -7.04
C LEU A 254 -16.02 -17.79 -7.47
N ASN A 255 -16.74 -18.53 -6.64
CA ASN A 255 -17.26 -19.85 -7.01
C ASN A 255 -18.42 -19.71 -8.01
N LYS A 256 -18.94 -20.85 -8.50
CA LYS A 256 -20.06 -20.86 -9.44
C LYS A 256 -21.36 -20.28 -8.88
N GLN A 257 -21.49 -20.20 -7.57
CA GLN A 257 -22.61 -19.57 -6.86
C GLN A 257 -22.45 -18.06 -6.69
N GLY A 258 -21.33 -17.47 -7.16
CA GLY A 258 -21.04 -16.05 -7.01
C GLY A 258 -20.54 -15.65 -5.62
N GLU A 259 -20.18 -16.62 -4.78
CA GLU A 259 -19.58 -16.40 -3.48
C GLU A 259 -18.05 -16.45 -3.59
N VAL A 260 -17.37 -15.79 -2.66
CA VAL A 260 -15.90 -15.87 -2.57
C VAL A 260 -15.49 -17.33 -2.39
N ALA A 261 -14.60 -17.81 -3.26
CA ALA A 261 -14.08 -19.17 -3.16
C ALA A 261 -13.35 -19.33 -1.80
N GLY A 262 -13.93 -20.13 -0.92
CA GLY A 262 -13.43 -20.32 0.45
C GLY A 262 -14.47 -20.01 1.54
N SER A 263 -15.66 -19.53 1.20
CA SER A 263 -16.84 -19.33 2.04
C SER A 263 -16.99 -17.94 2.69
N ARG A 264 -18.19 -17.72 3.25
CA ARG A 264 -18.54 -16.54 4.07
C ARG A 264 -17.55 -16.24 5.21
N SER A 265 -16.83 -17.26 5.70
CA SER A 265 -15.84 -17.07 6.75
C SER A 265 -14.66 -16.15 6.33
N VAL A 266 -14.23 -16.22 5.06
CA VAL A 266 -13.19 -15.32 4.54
C VAL A 266 -13.65 -13.86 4.59
N GLU A 267 -14.91 -13.59 4.25
CA GLU A 267 -15.48 -12.23 4.33
C GLU A 267 -15.52 -11.68 5.76
N HIS A 268 -15.65 -12.55 6.77
CA HIS A 268 -15.60 -12.13 8.18
C HIS A 268 -14.20 -11.76 8.65
N LEU A 269 -13.17 -12.39 8.11
CA LEU A 269 -11.77 -12.15 8.50
C LEU A 269 -11.18 -10.87 7.94
N VAL A 270 -11.61 -10.46 6.73
CA VAL A 270 -11.13 -9.24 6.10
C VAL A 270 -11.94 -8.02 6.56
N ASP A 271 -11.36 -6.84 6.47
CA ASP A 271 -11.98 -5.59 6.91
C ASP A 271 -12.82 -4.94 5.79
N GLN A 272 -12.45 -5.20 4.55
CA GLN A 272 -13.13 -4.69 3.36
C GLN A 272 -13.31 -5.79 2.32
N VAL A 273 -14.48 -5.81 1.67
CA VAL A 273 -14.82 -6.77 0.60
C VAL A 273 -15.31 -6.02 -0.62
N PHE A 274 -14.66 -6.26 -1.72
CA PHE A 274 -15.00 -5.71 -3.03
C PHE A 274 -15.33 -6.84 -4.00
N THR A 275 -16.38 -6.68 -4.78
CA THR A 275 -16.77 -7.62 -5.83
C THR A 275 -16.58 -6.99 -7.20
N ALA A 276 -15.75 -7.63 -8.02
CA ALA A 276 -15.55 -7.27 -9.43
C ALA A 276 -16.57 -7.99 -10.30
N ARG A 277 -17.32 -7.26 -11.12
CA ARG A 277 -18.32 -7.79 -12.05
C ARG A 277 -18.14 -7.20 -13.44
N THR A 278 -18.30 -8.01 -14.47
CA THR A 278 -18.38 -7.52 -15.85
C THR A 278 -19.58 -6.59 -16.00
N ALA A 279 -19.41 -5.47 -16.70
CA ALA A 279 -20.50 -4.57 -17.04
C ALA A 279 -21.19 -5.03 -18.34
N PHE A 280 -22.30 -4.37 -18.68
CA PHE A 280 -23.06 -4.67 -19.89
C PHE A 280 -22.27 -4.37 -21.18
N LEU A 281 -21.45 -3.30 -21.17
CA LEU A 281 -20.62 -2.94 -22.31
C LEU A 281 -19.33 -3.76 -22.35
N PRO A 282 -18.85 -4.14 -23.54
CA PRO A 282 -17.59 -4.82 -23.72
C PRO A 282 -16.43 -4.04 -23.07
N ASN A 283 -15.46 -4.75 -22.54
CA ASN A 283 -14.27 -4.20 -21.87
C ASN A 283 -14.54 -3.38 -20.61
N GLN A 284 -15.78 -3.30 -20.13
CA GLN A 284 -16.14 -2.60 -18.92
C GLN A 284 -16.39 -3.58 -17.77
N PHE A 285 -16.05 -3.12 -16.57
CA PHE A 285 -16.33 -3.84 -15.32
C PHE A 285 -16.60 -2.85 -14.18
N SER A 286 -17.21 -3.36 -13.12
CA SER A 286 -17.46 -2.57 -11.92
C SER A 286 -16.81 -3.22 -10.71
N ILE A 287 -16.38 -2.41 -9.77
CA ILE A 287 -15.98 -2.81 -8.43
C ILE A 287 -17.04 -2.31 -7.47
N HIS A 288 -17.68 -3.22 -6.77
CA HIS A 288 -18.69 -2.94 -5.75
C HIS A 288 -18.14 -3.22 -4.36
N CYS A 289 -18.22 -2.26 -3.46
CA CYS A 289 -17.85 -2.41 -2.05
C CYS A 289 -19.04 -2.96 -1.26
N SER A 290 -19.03 -4.24 -0.90
CA SER A 290 -20.08 -4.88 -0.12
C SER A 290 -19.87 -4.78 1.39
N LYS A 291 -18.61 -4.63 1.84
CA LYS A 291 -18.22 -4.48 3.23
C LYS A 291 -17.09 -3.49 3.35
N ASN A 292 -17.20 -2.54 4.29
CA ASN A 292 -16.11 -1.64 4.64
C ASN A 292 -16.22 -1.25 6.12
N ARG A 293 -15.30 -1.72 6.95
CA ARG A 293 -15.27 -1.36 8.38
C ARG A 293 -14.76 0.06 8.63
N TRP A 294 -14.04 0.63 7.67
CA TRP A 294 -13.32 1.90 7.80
C TRP A 294 -13.79 2.95 6.80
N GLY A 295 -14.95 2.74 6.21
CA GLY A 295 -15.50 3.63 5.23
C GLY A 295 -16.93 3.23 4.84
N ARG A 296 -17.37 3.72 3.69
CA ARG A 296 -18.74 3.46 3.19
C ARG A 296 -18.80 2.12 2.46
N SER A 297 -19.86 1.39 2.68
CA SER A 297 -20.26 0.22 1.87
C SER A 297 -21.43 0.56 0.95
N GLY A 298 -21.76 -0.34 0.02
CA GLY A 298 -22.82 -0.14 -0.96
C GLY A 298 -22.48 0.80 -2.11
N ILE A 299 -21.23 1.20 -2.24
CA ILE A 299 -20.74 2.08 -3.32
C ILE A 299 -20.06 1.28 -4.42
N SER A 300 -20.03 1.83 -5.64
CA SER A 300 -19.42 1.16 -6.79
C SER A 300 -18.71 2.15 -7.69
N ALA A 301 -17.60 1.72 -8.28
CA ALA A 301 -16.92 2.42 -9.37
C ALA A 301 -16.91 1.56 -10.62
N ARG A 302 -16.95 2.18 -11.80
CA ARG A 302 -16.88 1.51 -13.10
C ARG A 302 -15.58 1.82 -13.80
N PHE A 303 -15.03 0.81 -14.43
CA PHE A 303 -13.74 0.86 -15.10
C PHE A 303 -13.85 0.29 -16.51
N GLU A 304 -12.95 0.72 -17.36
CA GLU A 304 -12.82 0.24 -18.73
C GLU A 304 -11.39 -0.23 -19.00
N HIS A 305 -11.28 -1.38 -19.64
CA HIS A 305 -10.01 -1.88 -20.17
C HIS A 305 -9.74 -1.26 -21.53
N SER A 306 -8.57 -0.68 -21.68
CA SER A 306 -8.05 -0.24 -22.98
C SER A 306 -6.74 -0.98 -23.31
N SER A 307 -6.24 -0.79 -24.53
CA SER A 307 -4.91 -1.24 -24.91
C SER A 307 -3.79 -0.60 -24.07
N PHE A 308 -4.07 0.54 -23.46
CA PHE A 308 -3.12 1.35 -22.67
C PHE A 308 -3.34 1.27 -21.16
N GLY A 309 -4.23 0.39 -20.68
CA GLY A 309 -4.41 0.23 -19.24
C GLY A 309 -5.87 0.08 -18.79
N VAL A 310 -6.13 0.54 -17.59
CA VAL A 310 -7.45 0.60 -16.95
C VAL A 310 -7.76 2.04 -16.62
N SER A 311 -8.87 2.55 -17.11
CA SER A 311 -9.37 3.89 -16.80
C SER A 311 -10.69 3.81 -16.03
N CYS A 312 -10.90 4.73 -15.10
CA CYS A 312 -12.20 4.89 -14.46
C CYS A 312 -13.15 5.69 -15.34
N ILE A 313 -14.37 5.18 -15.53
CA ILE A 313 -15.43 5.83 -16.33
C ILE A 313 -16.60 6.32 -15.47
N SER A 314 -16.59 6.06 -14.14
CA SER A 314 -17.58 6.68 -13.25
C SER A 314 -17.12 8.09 -12.86
N GLU A 315 -18.03 9.03 -12.87
CA GLU A 315 -17.88 10.28 -12.14
C GLU A 315 -17.72 9.94 -10.66
N GLY A 316 -17.02 10.80 -9.88
CA GLY A 316 -16.67 10.51 -8.48
C GLY A 316 -17.86 9.95 -7.69
N LEU A 317 -17.58 9.06 -6.75
CA LEU A 317 -18.62 8.42 -5.92
C LEU A 317 -19.36 9.51 -5.18
N ASN A 318 -20.64 9.68 -5.48
CA ASN A 318 -21.47 10.74 -4.92
C ASN A 318 -21.29 10.81 -3.39
N PRO A 319 -21.09 12.00 -2.80
CA PRO A 319 -21.15 12.17 -1.37
C PRO A 319 -22.51 11.71 -0.85
N PRO A 320 -22.65 11.31 0.43
CA PRO A 320 -23.94 10.99 0.98
C PRO A 320 -24.85 12.20 0.79
N ARG A 321 -26.05 11.98 0.29
CA ARG A 321 -27.10 12.96 0.47
C ARG A 321 -27.29 13.10 1.97
N SER A 322 -27.03 14.29 2.48
CA SER A 322 -27.28 14.72 3.85
C SER A 322 -28.70 14.40 4.29
#